data_4e0cc075711865e0f66cf8e3685211f4
#
_entry.id   4e0cc075711865e0f66cf8e3685211f4
#
_cell.length_a   1.000
_cell.length_b   1.000
_cell.length_c   1.000
_cell.angle_alpha   90.00
_cell.angle_beta   90.00
_cell.angle_gamma   90.00
#
_symmetry.space_group_name_H-M   'P 1'
#
loop_
_entity.id
_entity.type
_entity.pdbx_description
1 polymer ?
#
loop_
_entity_poly.entity_id
_entity_poly.type
_entity_poly.pdbx_seq_one_letter_code
_entity_poly.pdbx_strand_id
1 'polypeptide(L)'
;ADAVGVSDLSVRLSSVDGSSTWSWNSVDEMPVSAEYPVGGYRLEAFYGDENSEGFDAPYYYGSQTLTVLENKSTPVSLTASLANSMVTVVFTDAVKDYFASVSGSVESSTGLKTAYAVDETRAVYVKPGSTTVSVDVTKQSGVSAKLSPVTFNAEARHHYTVTFDVNGGETGKGVLTVTFNSDLDEKEEIIDLRDEILTAP
;
A
#
# COMPACT_ATOMS: atom_id res chain seq x y z
N ALA A 1 12.05 -5.10 -1.60
CA ALA A 1 11.07 -5.90 -2.34
C ALA A 1 11.24 -5.61 -3.82
N ASP A 2 11.17 -6.64 -4.67
CA ASP A 2 11.18 -6.45 -6.11
C ASP A 2 9.90 -5.70 -6.53
N ALA A 3 9.98 -4.89 -7.58
CA ALA A 3 8.81 -4.18 -8.10
C ALA A 3 7.80 -5.20 -8.63
N VAL A 4 6.52 -5.00 -8.29
CA VAL A 4 5.42 -5.84 -8.81
C VAL A 4 5.31 -5.64 -10.31
N GLY A 5 5.39 -6.72 -11.08
CA GLY A 5 5.28 -6.69 -12.54
C GLY A 5 3.85 -7.00 -13.01
N VAL A 6 3.57 -6.72 -14.28
CA VAL A 6 2.26 -7.02 -14.89
C VAL A 6 1.91 -8.51 -14.77
N SER A 7 2.88 -9.40 -14.94
CA SER A 7 2.71 -10.86 -14.81
C SER A 7 2.40 -11.35 -13.39
N ASP A 8 2.66 -10.51 -12.38
CA ASP A 8 2.35 -10.84 -10.97
C ASP A 8 0.88 -10.58 -10.61
N LEU A 9 0.15 -9.90 -11.48
CA LEU A 9 -1.23 -9.51 -11.24
C LEU A 9 -2.19 -10.65 -11.56
N SER A 10 -3.04 -10.98 -10.60
CA SER A 10 -4.21 -11.82 -10.81
C SER A 10 -5.32 -11.03 -11.49
N VAL A 11 -6.12 -11.69 -12.32
CA VAL A 11 -7.20 -11.06 -13.07
C VAL A 11 -8.51 -11.79 -12.80
N ARG A 12 -9.58 -11.03 -12.69
CA ARG A 12 -10.94 -11.54 -12.53
C ARG A 12 -11.89 -10.79 -13.46
N LEU A 13 -12.67 -11.55 -14.24
CA LEU A 13 -13.76 -11.03 -15.04
C LEU A 13 -15.07 -11.56 -14.49
N SER A 14 -15.98 -10.67 -14.10
CA SER A 14 -17.29 -11.03 -13.56
C SER A 14 -18.40 -10.37 -14.35
N SER A 15 -19.47 -11.10 -14.63
CA SER A 15 -20.69 -10.52 -15.17
C SER A 15 -21.35 -9.60 -14.12
N VAL A 16 -21.90 -8.47 -14.56
CA VAL A 16 -22.53 -7.49 -13.66
C VAL A 16 -23.75 -8.09 -12.94
N ASP A 17 -24.43 -9.03 -13.55
CA ASP A 17 -25.57 -9.76 -12.95
C ASP A 17 -25.14 -10.85 -11.95
N GLY A 18 -23.82 -11.08 -11.80
CA GLY A 18 -23.27 -12.06 -10.89
C GLY A 18 -23.40 -13.52 -11.34
N SER A 19 -23.86 -13.76 -12.58
CA SER A 19 -24.12 -15.12 -13.08
C SER A 19 -22.85 -15.89 -13.42
N SER A 20 -21.76 -15.21 -13.73
CA SER A 20 -20.51 -15.82 -14.20
C SER A 20 -19.28 -15.06 -13.71
N THR A 21 -18.24 -15.82 -13.39
CA THR A 21 -16.93 -15.29 -13.00
C THR A 21 -15.84 -16.17 -13.56
N TRP A 22 -14.82 -15.54 -14.14
CA TRP A 22 -13.58 -16.18 -14.58
C TRP A 22 -12.42 -15.53 -13.84
N SER A 23 -11.43 -16.34 -13.46
CA SER A 23 -10.26 -15.86 -12.71
C SER A 23 -9.00 -16.53 -13.24
N TRP A 24 -7.91 -15.76 -13.29
CA TRP A 24 -6.58 -16.18 -13.66
C TRP A 24 -5.59 -15.68 -12.60
N ASN A 25 -4.59 -16.50 -12.28
CA ASN A 25 -3.59 -16.14 -11.29
C ASN A 25 -2.55 -15.15 -11.82
N SER A 26 -2.45 -15.05 -13.14
CA SER A 26 -1.58 -14.12 -13.86
C SER A 26 -2.31 -13.59 -15.09
N VAL A 27 -1.98 -12.36 -15.49
CA VAL A 27 -2.41 -11.80 -16.77
C VAL A 27 -2.00 -12.72 -17.94
N ASP A 28 -0.83 -13.35 -17.84
CA ASP A 28 -0.31 -14.24 -18.87
C ASP A 28 -1.13 -15.52 -19.05
N GLU A 29 -1.95 -15.90 -18.08
CA GLU A 29 -2.87 -17.04 -18.15
C GLU A 29 -4.19 -16.71 -18.85
N MET A 30 -4.50 -15.42 -19.04
CA MET A 30 -5.70 -15.03 -19.77
C MET A 30 -5.62 -15.48 -21.22
N PRO A 31 -6.69 -16.07 -21.77
CA PRO A 31 -6.69 -16.43 -23.19
C PRO A 31 -6.67 -15.16 -24.05
N VAL A 32 -5.77 -15.14 -25.07
CA VAL A 32 -5.61 -14.03 -26.03
C VAL A 32 -6.91 -13.72 -26.77
N SER A 33 -7.76 -14.72 -26.96
CA SER A 33 -9.12 -14.56 -27.47
C SER A 33 -10.05 -15.54 -26.76
N ALA A 34 -11.12 -15.03 -26.21
CA ALA A 34 -12.18 -15.84 -25.62
C ALA A 34 -13.54 -15.24 -25.93
N GLU A 35 -14.54 -16.11 -26.03
CA GLU A 35 -15.91 -15.71 -26.27
C GLU A 35 -16.65 -15.64 -24.94
N TYR A 36 -17.32 -14.54 -24.70
CA TYR A 36 -18.12 -14.31 -23.51
C TYR A 36 -19.55 -13.95 -23.91
N PRO A 37 -20.58 -14.36 -23.15
CA PRO A 37 -21.95 -13.96 -23.42
C PRO A 37 -22.12 -12.45 -23.54
N VAL A 38 -23.05 -11.99 -24.34
CA VAL A 38 -23.42 -10.57 -24.45
C VAL A 38 -23.85 -10.06 -23.09
N GLY A 39 -23.33 -8.90 -22.67
CA GLY A 39 -23.71 -8.30 -21.39
C GLY A 39 -22.66 -7.34 -20.81
N GLY A 40 -22.97 -6.84 -19.62
CA GLY A 40 -22.06 -6.03 -18.84
C GLY A 40 -21.12 -6.87 -17.99
N TYR A 41 -19.87 -6.44 -17.93
CA TYR A 41 -18.83 -7.10 -17.15
C TYR A 41 -18.02 -6.11 -16.35
N ARG A 42 -17.38 -6.60 -15.29
CA ARG A 42 -16.33 -5.93 -14.52
C ARG A 42 -15.06 -6.74 -14.62
N LEU A 43 -14.02 -6.12 -15.14
CA LEU A 43 -12.66 -6.64 -15.13
C LEU A 43 -11.92 -6.04 -13.94
N GLU A 44 -11.22 -6.89 -13.20
CA GLU A 44 -10.40 -6.50 -12.06
C GLU A 44 -9.01 -7.11 -12.21
N ALA A 45 -7.99 -6.34 -11.86
CA ALA A 45 -6.63 -6.83 -11.72
C ALA A 45 -6.09 -6.46 -10.35
N PHE A 46 -5.43 -7.37 -9.68
CA PHE A 46 -4.95 -7.16 -8.32
C PHE A 46 -3.72 -8.00 -8.00
N TYR A 47 -2.93 -7.50 -7.06
CA TYR A 47 -1.80 -8.19 -6.44
C TYR A 47 -1.87 -8.02 -4.94
N GLY A 48 -1.57 -9.10 -4.19
CA GLY A 48 -1.66 -9.10 -2.74
C GLY A 48 -3.08 -9.32 -2.24
N ASP A 49 -3.28 -9.03 -0.97
CA ASP A 49 -4.57 -9.20 -0.28
C ASP A 49 -5.04 -7.85 0.27
N GLU A 50 -6.25 -7.43 -0.10
CA GLU A 50 -6.86 -6.19 0.37
C GLU A 50 -7.01 -6.10 1.89
N ASN A 51 -6.99 -7.23 2.59
CA ASN A 51 -7.11 -7.32 4.04
C ASN A 51 -5.78 -7.41 4.78
N SER A 52 -4.67 -7.53 4.03
CA SER A 52 -3.34 -7.58 4.62
C SER A 52 -2.77 -6.18 4.85
N GLU A 53 -2.17 -6.00 6.00
CA GLU A 53 -1.43 -4.81 6.40
C GLU A 53 -0.12 -5.24 7.09
N GLY A 54 0.83 -4.34 7.22
CA GLY A 54 2.11 -4.61 7.86
C GLY A 54 3.28 -4.56 6.89
N PHE A 55 4.39 -5.19 7.25
CA PHE A 55 5.56 -5.27 6.38
C PHE A 55 5.29 -6.22 5.21
N ASP A 56 5.85 -5.86 4.04
CA ASP A 56 5.80 -6.69 2.82
C ASP A 56 4.36 -7.07 2.38
N ALA A 57 3.39 -6.19 2.65
CA ALA A 57 1.97 -6.39 2.34
C ALA A 57 1.42 -5.36 1.33
N PRO A 58 2.05 -5.15 0.14
CA PRO A 58 1.51 -4.28 -0.87
C PRO A 58 0.22 -4.86 -1.45
N TYR A 59 -0.76 -4.00 -1.68
CA TYR A 59 -2.00 -4.35 -2.38
C TYR A 59 -2.18 -3.42 -3.57
N TYR A 60 -2.09 -3.96 -4.77
CA TYR A 60 -2.38 -3.26 -6.03
C TYR A 60 -3.77 -3.65 -6.50
N TYR A 61 -4.52 -2.69 -6.98
CA TYR A 61 -5.87 -2.92 -7.48
C TYR A 61 -6.23 -1.97 -8.61
N GLY A 62 -6.94 -2.50 -9.59
CA GLY A 62 -7.57 -1.74 -10.65
C GLY A 62 -8.85 -2.43 -11.11
N SER A 63 -9.82 -1.68 -11.57
CA SER A 63 -11.04 -2.24 -12.14
C SER A 63 -11.60 -1.38 -13.25
N GLN A 64 -12.24 -2.04 -14.21
CA GLN A 64 -12.96 -1.39 -15.30
C GLN A 64 -14.22 -2.15 -15.63
N THR A 65 -15.31 -1.41 -15.88
CA THR A 65 -16.53 -1.97 -16.44
C THR A 65 -16.47 -1.94 -17.98
N LEU A 66 -17.01 -2.97 -18.60
CA LEU A 66 -17.06 -3.09 -20.05
C LEU A 66 -18.38 -3.75 -20.48
N THR A 67 -18.71 -3.63 -21.76
CA THR A 67 -19.89 -4.29 -22.35
C THR A 67 -19.44 -5.14 -23.53
N VAL A 68 -19.75 -6.43 -23.47
CA VAL A 68 -19.57 -7.35 -24.58
C VAL A 68 -20.79 -7.29 -25.47
N LEU A 69 -20.60 -7.00 -26.75
CA LEU A 69 -21.64 -6.89 -27.77
C LEU A 69 -21.54 -8.03 -28.76
N GLU A 70 -22.69 -8.44 -29.29
CA GLU A 70 -22.78 -9.48 -30.31
C GLU A 70 -21.89 -9.18 -31.53
N ASN A 71 -21.08 -10.14 -31.95
CA ASN A 71 -20.19 -10.05 -33.11
C ASN A 71 -19.23 -8.84 -33.09
N LYS A 72 -18.84 -8.37 -31.89
CA LYS A 72 -17.89 -7.26 -31.73
C LYS A 72 -16.78 -7.61 -30.78
N SER A 73 -15.59 -7.11 -31.10
CA SER A 73 -14.45 -7.11 -30.20
C SER A 73 -14.51 -5.90 -29.28
N THR A 74 -14.30 -6.09 -27.98
CA THR A 74 -14.23 -5.03 -26.99
C THR A 74 -12.80 -4.93 -26.46
N PRO A 75 -12.00 -3.95 -26.93
CA PRO A 75 -10.67 -3.72 -26.35
C PRO A 75 -10.81 -3.18 -24.95
N VAL A 76 -9.97 -3.66 -24.04
CA VAL A 76 -9.96 -3.20 -22.62
C VAL A 76 -8.54 -2.82 -22.24
N SER A 77 -8.42 -1.70 -21.54
CA SER A 77 -7.18 -1.24 -20.92
C SER A 77 -7.46 -1.02 -19.44
N LEU A 78 -6.63 -1.57 -18.56
CA LEU A 78 -6.79 -1.50 -17.12
C LEU A 78 -5.49 -1.07 -16.46
N THR A 79 -5.57 -0.13 -15.54
CA THR A 79 -4.46 0.28 -14.68
C THR A 79 -4.70 -0.22 -13.26
N ALA A 80 -3.75 -0.97 -12.72
CA ALA A 80 -3.71 -1.29 -11.30
C ALA A 80 -2.67 -0.38 -10.62
N SER A 81 -3.04 0.20 -9.49
CA SER A 81 -2.17 1.05 -8.69
C SER A 81 -2.19 0.61 -7.23
N LEU A 82 -1.20 1.04 -6.45
CA LEU A 82 -1.12 0.74 -5.02
C LEU A 82 -2.39 1.25 -4.33
N ALA A 83 -3.18 0.35 -3.76
CA ALA A 83 -4.46 0.66 -3.12
C ALA A 83 -4.32 0.93 -1.61
N ASN A 84 -3.21 0.52 -0.99
CA ASN A 84 -2.84 0.90 0.36
C ASN A 84 -1.85 2.08 0.37
N SER A 85 -1.45 2.50 1.58
CA SER A 85 -0.45 3.54 1.83
C SER A 85 0.78 2.90 2.42
N MET A 86 1.93 3.58 2.32
CA MET A 86 3.18 3.18 2.96
C MET A 86 3.55 4.16 4.07
N VAL A 87 4.04 3.64 5.19
CA VAL A 87 4.54 4.43 6.32
C VAL A 87 5.93 3.95 6.72
N THR A 88 6.89 4.85 6.69
CA THR A 88 8.25 4.62 7.20
C THR A 88 8.48 5.50 8.42
N VAL A 89 9.02 4.92 9.48
CA VAL A 89 9.44 5.66 10.68
C VAL A 89 10.97 5.71 10.70
N VAL A 90 11.51 6.90 10.83
CA VAL A 90 12.95 7.13 10.87
C VAL A 90 13.36 7.64 12.24
N PHE A 91 14.29 6.94 12.87
CA PHE A 91 14.96 7.40 14.09
C PHE A 91 16.39 7.80 13.71
N THR A 92 16.72 9.08 13.88
CA THR A 92 18.08 9.55 13.60
C THR A 92 19.09 8.97 14.60
N ASP A 93 20.36 8.97 14.28
CA ASP A 93 21.41 8.53 15.18
C ASP A 93 21.40 9.36 16.48
N ALA A 94 21.08 10.65 16.39
CA ALA A 94 20.92 11.51 17.55
C ALA A 94 19.83 11.03 18.52
N VAL A 95 18.71 10.49 18.02
CA VAL A 95 17.67 9.87 18.85
C VAL A 95 18.16 8.59 19.50
N LYS A 96 18.85 7.75 18.73
CA LYS A 96 19.40 6.47 19.19
C LYS A 96 20.45 6.65 20.29
N ASP A 97 21.27 7.70 20.18
CA ASP A 97 22.31 8.02 21.16
C ASP A 97 21.72 8.73 22.41
N TYR A 98 20.66 9.51 22.23
CA TYR A 98 20.04 10.27 23.33
C TYR A 98 19.24 9.40 24.30
N PHE A 99 18.55 8.38 23.81
CA PHE A 99 17.75 7.45 24.61
C PHE A 99 18.46 6.11 24.81
N ALA A 100 18.25 5.49 25.96
CA ALA A 100 18.76 4.14 26.24
C ALA A 100 18.05 3.08 25.40
N SER A 101 16.78 3.31 25.05
CA SER A 101 16.03 2.50 24.09
C SER A 101 14.92 3.29 23.43
N VAL A 102 14.60 2.90 22.19
CA VAL A 102 13.52 3.49 21.39
C VAL A 102 12.76 2.35 20.73
N SER A 103 11.45 2.39 20.74
CA SER A 103 10.59 1.49 19.99
C SER A 103 9.39 2.22 19.43
N GLY A 104 9.09 1.97 18.17
CA GLY A 104 7.98 2.56 17.46
C GLY A 104 6.83 1.58 17.24
N SER A 105 5.70 2.11 16.83
CA SER A 105 4.59 1.33 16.27
C SER A 105 3.77 2.20 15.33
N VAL A 106 3.21 1.56 14.32
CA VAL A 106 2.28 2.15 13.36
C VAL A 106 0.93 1.48 13.55
N GLU A 107 -0.11 2.25 13.87
CA GLU A 107 -1.48 1.78 14.02
C GLU A 107 -2.32 2.32 12.86
N SER A 108 -2.92 1.41 12.10
CA SER A 108 -3.74 1.75 10.93
C SER A 108 -5.18 2.11 11.31
N SER A 109 -5.95 2.57 10.32
CA SER A 109 -7.39 2.85 10.45
C SER A 109 -8.22 1.63 10.85
N THR A 110 -7.71 0.41 10.64
CA THR A 110 -8.36 -0.84 11.04
C THR A 110 -8.11 -1.20 12.51
N GLY A 111 -7.22 -0.46 13.19
CA GLY A 111 -6.77 -0.74 14.54
C GLY A 111 -5.63 -1.77 14.61
N LEU A 112 -5.13 -2.25 13.45
CA LEU A 112 -3.95 -3.10 13.43
C LEU A 112 -2.72 -2.28 13.82
N LYS A 113 -1.98 -2.79 14.80
CA LYS A 113 -0.78 -2.16 15.31
C LYS A 113 0.44 -2.99 14.93
N THR A 114 1.30 -2.42 14.10
CA THR A 114 2.57 -3.02 13.68
C THR A 114 3.71 -2.43 14.49
N ALA A 115 4.48 -3.28 15.19
CA ALA A 115 5.67 -2.85 15.90
C ALA A 115 6.76 -2.41 14.89
N TYR A 116 7.43 -1.30 15.19
CA TYR A 116 8.47 -0.74 14.34
C TYR A 116 9.78 -0.64 15.14
N ALA A 117 10.74 -1.50 14.80
CA ALA A 117 12.03 -1.52 15.48
C ALA A 117 12.87 -0.28 15.13
N VAL A 118 13.79 0.09 16.02
CA VAL A 118 14.64 1.28 15.87
C VAL A 118 15.50 1.25 14.59
N ASP A 119 15.88 0.07 14.13
CA ASP A 119 16.69 -0.15 12.92
C ASP A 119 15.88 -0.70 11.73
N GLU A 120 14.55 -0.70 11.85
CA GLU A 120 13.68 -1.10 10.72
C GLU A 120 13.70 0.01 9.65
N THR A 121 13.80 -0.41 8.40
CA THR A 121 13.86 0.50 7.24
C THR A 121 12.75 0.25 6.22
N ARG A 122 12.03 -0.87 6.37
CA ARG A 122 10.91 -1.18 5.46
C ARG A 122 9.71 -0.32 5.77
N ALA A 123 8.94 -0.02 4.75
CA ALA A 123 7.64 0.61 4.96
C ALA A 123 6.61 -0.40 5.50
N VAL A 124 5.75 0.08 6.39
CA VAL A 124 4.53 -0.62 6.79
C VAL A 124 3.42 -0.23 5.81
N TYR A 125 2.77 -1.22 5.23
CA TYR A 125 1.59 -1.01 4.41
C TYR A 125 0.35 -0.92 5.29
N VAL A 126 -0.46 0.13 5.11
CA VAL A 126 -1.67 0.39 5.88
C VAL A 126 -2.85 0.69 4.97
N LYS A 127 -4.05 0.33 5.37
CA LYS A 127 -5.26 0.78 4.66
C LYS A 127 -5.40 2.30 4.77
N PRO A 128 -5.91 2.97 3.72
CA PRO A 128 -6.22 4.40 3.78
C PRO A 128 -7.11 4.75 4.97
N GLY A 129 -6.84 5.89 5.58
CA GLY A 129 -7.58 6.39 6.73
C GLY A 129 -6.68 6.87 7.86
N SER A 130 -7.26 7.06 9.04
CA SER A 130 -6.52 7.57 10.19
C SER A 130 -5.41 6.61 10.61
N THR A 131 -4.18 7.08 10.58
CA THR A 131 -2.98 6.31 10.93
C THR A 131 -2.22 7.04 12.03
N THR A 132 -1.73 6.29 13.02
CA THR A 132 -1.01 6.85 14.17
C THR A 132 0.34 6.18 14.34
N VAL A 133 1.39 6.99 14.40
CA VAL A 133 2.74 6.58 14.78
C VAL A 133 2.97 6.90 16.24
N SER A 134 3.28 5.89 17.05
CA SER A 134 3.58 6.04 18.48
C SER A 134 5.00 5.57 18.77
N VAL A 135 5.67 6.25 19.70
CA VAL A 135 7.05 5.95 20.08
C VAL A 135 7.17 5.91 21.60
N ASP A 136 7.68 4.80 22.10
CA ASP A 136 8.06 4.59 23.48
C ASP A 136 9.60 4.70 23.60
N VAL A 137 10.06 5.42 24.60
CA VAL A 137 11.50 5.65 24.85
C VAL A 137 11.86 5.34 26.31
N THR A 138 13.10 4.93 26.52
CA THR A 138 13.69 4.87 27.87
C THR A 138 14.85 5.85 27.91
N LYS A 139 14.82 6.77 28.86
CA LYS A 139 15.91 7.73 29.08
C LYS A 139 17.15 7.03 29.62
N GLN A 140 18.32 7.64 29.50
CA GLN A 140 19.57 7.12 30.08
C GLN A 140 19.47 6.92 31.60
N SER A 141 18.59 7.64 32.28
CA SER A 141 18.29 7.46 33.70
C SER A 141 17.45 6.21 34.03
N GLY A 142 17.02 5.44 33.02
CA GLY A 142 16.14 4.29 33.17
C GLY A 142 14.64 4.61 33.20
N VAL A 143 14.27 5.87 33.12
CA VAL A 143 12.86 6.29 33.13
C VAL A 143 12.23 6.12 31.76
N SER A 144 11.14 5.35 31.69
CA SER A 144 10.35 5.17 30.48
C SER A 144 9.41 6.37 30.26
N ALA A 145 9.24 6.75 28.99
CA ALA A 145 8.35 7.83 28.56
C ALA A 145 7.74 7.49 27.21
N LYS A 146 6.60 8.10 26.91
CA LYS A 146 5.95 8.07 25.58
C LYS A 146 6.11 9.42 24.94
N LEU A 147 6.50 9.43 23.69
CA LEU A 147 6.49 10.64 22.87
C LEU A 147 5.06 10.96 22.43
N SER A 148 4.79 12.23 22.11
CA SER A 148 3.48 12.59 21.53
C SER A 148 3.26 11.84 20.23
N PRO A 149 2.13 11.14 20.06
CA PRO A 149 1.87 10.39 18.84
C PRO A 149 1.67 11.33 17.65
N VAL A 150 2.06 10.88 16.48
CA VAL A 150 1.82 11.56 15.20
C VAL A 150 0.64 10.88 14.51
N THR A 151 -0.47 11.61 14.35
CA THR A 151 -1.67 11.10 13.69
C THR A 151 -1.94 11.88 12.41
N PHE A 152 -2.23 11.17 11.33
CA PHE A 152 -2.54 11.74 10.01
C PHE A 152 -3.55 10.85 9.28
N ASN A 153 -4.14 11.38 8.21
CA ASN A 153 -4.99 10.61 7.31
C ASN A 153 -4.14 10.07 6.16
N ALA A 154 -3.92 8.78 6.14
CA ALA A 154 -3.18 8.12 5.07
C ALA A 154 -4.07 7.95 3.83
N GLU A 155 -3.56 8.34 2.67
CA GLU A 155 -4.22 8.19 1.37
C GLU A 155 -3.55 7.09 0.55
N ALA A 156 -4.32 6.39 -0.27
CA ALA A 156 -3.78 5.38 -1.18
C ALA A 156 -2.67 5.98 -2.07
N ARG A 157 -1.67 5.17 -2.43
CA ARG A 157 -0.53 5.56 -3.27
C ARG A 157 0.45 6.56 -2.63
N HIS A 158 0.28 6.93 -1.37
CA HIS A 158 1.18 7.83 -0.68
C HIS A 158 2.17 7.07 0.20
N HIS A 159 3.40 7.57 0.23
CA HIS A 159 4.45 7.13 1.14
C HIS A 159 4.70 8.23 2.18
N TYR A 160 4.34 7.96 3.42
CA TYR A 160 4.52 8.85 4.55
C TYR A 160 5.81 8.50 5.28
N THR A 161 6.65 9.51 5.53
CA THR A 161 7.86 9.35 6.33
C THR A 161 7.74 10.21 7.58
N VAL A 162 7.82 9.57 8.74
CA VAL A 162 7.81 10.25 10.05
C VAL A 162 9.20 10.13 10.65
N THR A 163 9.91 11.23 10.74
CA THR A 163 11.29 11.29 11.25
C THR A 163 11.31 11.88 12.65
N PHE A 164 11.90 11.14 13.58
CA PHE A 164 12.21 11.59 14.93
C PHE A 164 13.68 11.97 15.01
N ASP A 165 13.95 13.19 15.49
CA ASP A 165 15.30 13.75 15.63
C ASP A 165 15.46 14.43 16.99
N VAL A 166 16.69 14.49 17.50
CA VAL A 166 17.05 15.23 18.70
C VAL A 166 18.11 16.25 18.34
N ASN A 167 17.70 17.52 18.40
CA ASN A 167 18.65 18.63 18.23
C ASN A 167 19.25 19.01 19.57
N GLY A 168 20.58 19.00 19.68
CA GLY A 168 21.29 19.46 20.89
C GLY A 168 21.13 20.95 21.12
N GLY A 169 20.36 21.34 22.14
CA GLY A 169 20.39 22.70 22.64
C GLY A 169 21.68 22.96 23.44
N GLU A 170 22.17 24.20 23.48
CA GLU A 170 23.40 24.63 24.14
C GLU A 170 23.52 24.32 25.65
N THR A 171 22.54 23.69 26.26
CA THR A 171 22.49 23.40 27.71
C THR A 171 22.24 21.93 28.06
N GLY A 172 22.55 20.98 27.14
CA GLY A 172 22.39 19.55 27.42
C GLY A 172 20.92 19.08 27.50
N LYS A 173 19.97 19.90 27.10
CA LYS A 173 18.57 19.53 26.91
C LYS A 173 18.32 19.32 25.42
N GLY A 174 18.25 18.06 24.99
CA GLY A 174 17.83 17.74 23.64
C GLY A 174 16.42 18.23 23.37
N VAL A 175 16.22 18.89 22.22
CA VAL A 175 14.89 19.24 21.71
C VAL A 175 14.49 18.17 20.72
N LEU A 176 13.44 17.41 21.03
CA LEU A 176 12.86 16.43 20.11
C LEU A 176 12.13 17.16 18.99
N THR A 177 12.53 16.89 17.76
CA THR A 177 11.88 17.38 16.54
C THR A 177 11.24 16.22 15.81
N VAL A 178 10.00 16.38 15.37
CA VAL A 178 9.29 15.42 14.53
C VAL A 178 9.02 16.08 13.20
N THR A 179 9.54 15.46 12.13
CA THR A 179 9.29 15.91 10.74
C THR A 179 8.38 14.91 10.06
N PHE A 180 7.36 15.42 9.40
CA PHE A 180 6.41 14.64 8.61
C PHE A 180 6.56 15.01 7.14
N ASN A 181 6.74 14.00 6.28
CA ASN A 181 6.78 14.14 4.83
C ASN A 181 5.79 13.18 4.19
N SER A 182 5.20 13.59 3.07
CA SER A 182 4.23 12.81 2.31
C SER A 182 4.56 12.92 0.84
N ASP A 183 4.97 11.82 0.25
CA ASP A 183 5.27 11.71 -1.18
C ASP A 183 4.25 10.81 -1.85
N LEU A 184 3.80 11.19 -3.06
CA LEU A 184 2.98 10.32 -3.90
C LEU A 184 3.88 9.20 -4.45
N ASP A 185 3.45 7.95 -4.33
CA ASP A 185 4.10 6.85 -5.02
C ASP A 185 3.68 6.88 -6.50
N GLU A 186 4.57 7.37 -7.34
CA GLU A 186 4.32 7.54 -8.78
C GLU A 186 4.53 6.24 -9.58
N LYS A 187 4.84 5.12 -8.96
CA LYS A 187 4.96 3.83 -9.65
C LYS A 187 3.57 3.30 -10.01
N GLU A 188 3.00 3.88 -11.06
CA GLU A 188 1.86 3.29 -11.76
C GLU A 188 2.37 2.16 -12.66
N GLU A 189 2.01 0.93 -12.31
CA GLU A 189 2.10 -0.18 -13.24
C GLU A 189 0.84 -0.17 -14.11
N ILE A 190 1.03 0.18 -15.37
CA ILE A 190 -0.04 0.18 -16.37
C ILE A 190 -0.11 -1.23 -16.94
N ILE A 191 -1.21 -1.92 -16.62
CA ILE A 191 -1.57 -3.16 -17.32
C ILE A 191 -2.29 -2.75 -18.57
N ASP A 192 -1.61 -2.89 -19.68
CA ASP A 192 -2.20 -2.62 -20.99
C ASP A 192 -2.69 -3.94 -21.59
N LEU A 193 -3.97 -4.23 -21.41
CA LEU A 193 -4.65 -5.37 -22.03
C LEU A 193 -5.07 -5.06 -23.49
N ARG A 194 -4.27 -4.30 -24.23
CA ARG A 194 -4.61 -3.84 -25.59
C ARG A 194 -4.81 -4.94 -26.59
N ASP A 195 -4.22 -6.10 -26.36
CA ASP A 195 -4.26 -7.21 -27.31
C ASP A 195 -5.33 -8.25 -26.97
N GLU A 196 -6.08 -8.06 -25.88
CA GLU A 196 -7.14 -8.98 -25.48
C GLU A 196 -8.48 -8.51 -26.01
N ILE A 197 -9.01 -9.32 -26.90
CA ILE A 197 -10.27 -9.08 -27.60
C ILE A 197 -11.33 -9.96 -26.96
N LEU A 198 -12.25 -9.34 -26.21
CA LEU A 198 -13.44 -10.03 -25.74
C LEU A 198 -14.48 -10.02 -26.86
N THR A 199 -14.74 -11.19 -27.43
CA THR A 199 -15.77 -11.37 -28.46
C THR A 199 -16.93 -12.18 -27.90
N ALA A 200 -18.14 -11.81 -28.30
CA ALA A 200 -19.31 -12.66 -28.08
C ALA A 200 -19.51 -13.56 -29.31
N PRO A 201 -20.01 -14.81 -29.11
CA PRO A 201 -20.39 -15.71 -30.20
C PRO A 201 -21.49 -15.13 -31.08
#